data_0beaf19deb68f4de9e4a78a0ecff7299
#
_entry.id   0beaf19deb68f4de9e4a78a0ecff7299
#
_cell.length_a   1.000
_cell.length_b   1.000
_cell.length_c   1.000
_cell.angle_alpha   90.00
_cell.angle_beta   90.00
_cell.angle_gamma   90.00
#
_symmetry.space_group_name_H-M   'P 1'
#
loop_
_entity.id
_entity.type
_entity.pdbx_description
1 polymer ?
#
loop_
_entity_poly.entity_id
_entity_poly.type
_entity_poly.pdbx_seq_one_letter_code
_entity_poly.pdbx_strand_id
1 'polypeptide(L)'
;LPFASLSVEGPMGRTVGDVALFLDTQAGQNPIDPISFAAPDIPYIKAADNPIAPAKIGYSHDLGIAPVDQEVRDICASSMRIFESAGSVISEAHPDLSDAEDIFQTLRAAQFAASYKKHLDNNRELLKPEVIWNIEKGLDLSAEEINEAELGRGAMYLRTLDFFKQYDLLACPAVVVPPFDVDQRYVTEAGGQTFDTYVSWLVMSFALTLTACPSIS
;
A
#
# COMPACT_ATOMS: atom_id res chain seq x y z
N LEU A 1 -16.29 -0.42 -6.23
CA LEU A 1 -16.66 -0.64 -7.64
C LEU A 1 -16.05 -1.96 -8.12
N PRO A 2 -16.79 -2.76 -8.93
CA PRO A 2 -16.19 -3.89 -9.64
C PRO A 2 -14.97 -3.45 -10.43
N PHE A 3 -13.95 -4.30 -10.51
CA PHE A 3 -12.64 -4.01 -11.12
C PHE A 3 -11.79 -2.92 -10.45
N ALA A 4 -12.19 -2.39 -9.29
CA ALA A 4 -11.33 -1.46 -8.57
C ALA A 4 -10.15 -2.21 -7.94
N SER A 5 -8.93 -1.82 -8.29
CA SER A 5 -7.70 -2.50 -7.86
C SER A 5 -6.75 -1.63 -7.03
N LEU A 6 -7.12 -0.37 -6.78
CA LEU A 6 -6.32 0.56 -5.96
C LEU A 6 -6.78 0.66 -4.50
N SER A 7 -7.88 0.00 -4.13
CA SER A 7 -8.40 0.03 -2.77
C SER A 7 -8.91 -1.36 -2.43
N VAL A 8 -8.23 -2.00 -1.49
CA VAL A 8 -8.61 -3.31 -0.94
C VAL A 8 -8.76 -3.16 0.55
N GLU A 9 -9.92 -3.54 1.08
CA GLU A 9 -10.21 -3.49 2.51
C GLU A 9 -9.82 -4.82 3.16
N GLY A 10 -8.94 -4.76 4.17
CA GLY A 10 -8.51 -5.90 4.95
C GLY A 10 -9.06 -5.86 6.37
N PRO A 11 -9.10 -7.00 7.07
CA PRO A 11 -9.53 -7.07 8.46
C PRO A 11 -8.53 -6.39 9.39
N MET A 12 -9.04 -5.81 10.48
CA MET A 12 -8.26 -5.35 11.62
C MET A 12 -8.61 -6.18 12.85
N GLY A 13 -7.60 -6.57 13.63
CA GLY A 13 -7.77 -7.35 14.85
C GLY A 13 -6.72 -7.00 15.91
N ARG A 14 -6.94 -7.45 17.14
CA ARG A 14 -5.97 -7.27 18.24
C ARG A 14 -4.83 -8.27 18.19
N THR A 15 -5.07 -9.40 17.54
CA THR A 15 -4.09 -10.48 17.37
C THR A 15 -4.08 -10.96 15.93
N VAL A 16 -3.01 -11.63 15.52
CA VAL A 16 -2.95 -12.31 14.21
C VAL A 16 -4.08 -13.32 14.04
N GLY A 17 -4.46 -14.03 15.12
CA GLY A 17 -5.59 -14.95 15.12
C GLY A 17 -6.93 -14.26 14.82
N ASP A 18 -7.19 -13.07 15.39
CA ASP A 18 -8.41 -12.30 15.11
C ASP A 18 -8.45 -11.86 13.63
N VAL A 19 -7.31 -11.38 13.10
CA VAL A 19 -7.18 -11.00 11.69
C VAL A 19 -7.43 -12.21 10.79
N ALA A 20 -6.81 -13.35 11.10
CA ALA A 20 -6.95 -14.58 10.33
C ALA A 20 -8.40 -15.10 10.33
N LEU A 21 -9.06 -15.11 11.50
CA LEU A 21 -10.47 -15.52 11.61
C LEU A 21 -11.40 -14.60 10.82
N PHE A 22 -11.16 -13.29 10.86
CA PHE A 22 -11.94 -12.33 10.10
C PHE A 22 -11.68 -12.48 8.60
N LEU A 23 -10.43 -12.69 8.19
CA LEU A 23 -10.08 -12.92 6.80
C LEU A 23 -10.74 -14.19 6.24
N ASP A 24 -10.85 -15.26 7.04
CA ASP A 24 -11.57 -16.48 6.65
C ASP A 24 -13.04 -16.23 6.33
N THR A 25 -13.66 -15.20 6.94
CA THR A 25 -15.05 -14.82 6.62
C THR A 25 -15.19 -13.92 5.40
N GLN A 26 -14.13 -13.21 5.01
CA GLN A 26 -14.14 -12.27 3.88
C GLN A 26 -13.61 -12.91 2.60
N ALA A 27 -12.65 -13.85 2.72
CA ALA A 27 -12.00 -14.47 1.58
C ALA A 27 -12.94 -15.41 0.84
N GLY A 28 -12.93 -15.31 -0.49
CA GLY A 28 -13.71 -16.18 -1.34
C GLY A 28 -14.18 -15.50 -2.62
N GLN A 29 -14.60 -16.29 -3.56
CA GLN A 29 -15.12 -15.79 -4.83
C GLN A 29 -16.51 -15.17 -4.64
N ASN A 30 -16.70 -13.96 -5.15
CA ASN A 30 -17.98 -13.26 -5.14
C ASN A 30 -18.33 -12.82 -6.58
N PRO A 31 -19.51 -13.20 -7.12
CA PRO A 31 -19.91 -12.84 -8.47
C PRO A 31 -20.04 -11.32 -8.72
N ILE A 32 -20.18 -10.50 -7.66
CA ILE A 32 -20.24 -9.04 -7.77
C ILE A 32 -18.84 -8.44 -7.98
N ASP A 33 -17.81 -9.15 -7.48
CA ASP A 33 -16.41 -8.77 -7.67
C ASP A 33 -15.73 -9.75 -8.63
N PRO A 34 -15.61 -9.40 -9.93
CA PRO A 34 -15.08 -10.31 -10.95
C PRO A 34 -13.58 -10.61 -10.82
N ILE A 35 -12.86 -9.87 -9.98
CA ILE A 35 -11.43 -10.09 -9.67
C ILE A 35 -11.23 -10.80 -8.33
N SER A 36 -12.29 -11.22 -7.66
CA SER A 36 -12.20 -12.01 -6.42
C SER A 36 -11.64 -13.42 -6.67
N PHE A 37 -10.85 -13.92 -5.73
CA PHE A 37 -10.23 -15.24 -5.78
C PHE A 37 -11.01 -16.26 -4.94
N ALA A 38 -10.83 -17.54 -5.25
CA ALA A 38 -11.34 -18.61 -4.41
C ALA A 38 -10.69 -18.55 -3.01
N ALA A 39 -11.44 -18.93 -1.97
CA ALA A 39 -10.87 -19.10 -0.65
C ALA A 39 -9.74 -20.17 -0.69
N PRO A 40 -8.69 -20.03 0.13
CA PRO A 40 -7.63 -21.02 0.19
C PRO A 40 -8.14 -22.35 0.77
N ASP A 41 -7.54 -23.46 0.39
CA ASP A 41 -7.89 -24.80 0.91
C ASP A 41 -7.62 -24.92 2.42
N ILE A 42 -6.61 -24.21 2.93
CA ILE A 42 -6.28 -24.15 4.35
C ILE A 42 -6.77 -22.80 4.87
N PRO A 43 -7.71 -22.79 5.84
CA PRO A 43 -8.15 -21.54 6.48
C PRO A 43 -6.98 -20.74 7.06
N TYR A 44 -7.05 -19.41 6.99
CA TYR A 44 -6.02 -18.51 7.51
C TYR A 44 -5.80 -18.71 9.02
N ILE A 45 -6.85 -18.99 9.79
CA ILE A 45 -6.70 -19.28 11.23
C ILE A 45 -5.82 -20.51 11.46
N LYS A 46 -5.90 -21.53 10.60
CA LYS A 46 -5.04 -22.73 10.70
C LYS A 46 -3.59 -22.42 10.32
N ALA A 47 -3.36 -21.54 9.37
CA ALA A 47 -2.03 -21.07 9.03
C ALA A 47 -1.43 -20.24 10.19
N ALA A 48 -2.22 -19.38 10.85
CA ALA A 48 -1.79 -18.62 12.02
C ALA A 48 -1.45 -19.49 13.23
N ASP A 49 -2.16 -20.61 13.42
CA ASP A 49 -1.87 -21.60 14.49
C ASP A 49 -0.55 -22.37 14.25
N ASN A 50 -0.07 -22.42 13.00
CA ASN A 50 1.12 -23.19 12.60
C ASN A 50 2.08 -22.29 11.79
N PRO A 51 2.66 -21.26 12.38
CA PRO A 51 3.49 -20.29 11.68
C PRO A 51 4.79 -20.93 11.17
N ILE A 52 5.19 -20.56 9.96
CA ILE A 52 6.45 -20.94 9.35
C ILE A 52 7.26 -19.65 9.15
N ALA A 53 8.49 -19.62 9.67
CA ALA A 53 9.38 -18.49 9.46
C ALA A 53 9.77 -18.41 7.97
N PRO A 54 9.72 -17.20 7.34
CA PRO A 54 10.24 -17.02 5.99
C PRO A 54 11.75 -17.27 5.98
N ALA A 55 12.26 -17.88 4.91
CA ALA A 55 13.69 -18.17 4.82
C ALA A 55 14.50 -16.91 4.50
N LYS A 56 14.01 -16.07 3.57
CA LYS A 56 14.68 -14.85 3.10
C LYS A 56 13.74 -13.67 3.10
N ILE A 57 14.16 -12.60 3.75
CA ILE A 57 13.43 -11.33 3.79
C ILE A 57 14.29 -10.23 3.18
N GLY A 58 13.75 -9.55 2.15
CA GLY A 58 14.28 -8.26 1.73
C GLY A 58 13.76 -7.18 2.67
N TYR A 59 14.63 -6.43 3.29
CA TYR A 59 14.27 -5.30 4.15
C TYR A 59 14.71 -3.99 3.53
N SER A 60 13.83 -3.00 3.50
CA SER A 60 14.19 -1.64 3.15
C SER A 60 13.55 -0.66 4.12
N HIS A 61 14.32 0.28 4.62
CA HIS A 61 13.84 1.29 5.55
C HIS A 61 13.03 2.42 4.87
N ASP A 62 13.10 2.53 3.54
CA ASP A 62 12.52 3.64 2.79
C ASP A 62 12.03 3.26 1.37
N LEU A 63 12.16 1.99 0.97
CA LEU A 63 11.87 1.47 -0.38
C LEU A 63 12.63 2.22 -1.50
N GLY A 64 13.68 3.00 -1.16
CA GLY A 64 14.41 3.86 -2.08
C GLY A 64 13.63 5.08 -2.59
N ILE A 65 12.46 5.37 -2.05
CA ILE A 65 11.53 6.39 -2.57
C ILE A 65 10.95 7.32 -1.51
N ALA A 66 11.13 7.03 -0.24
CA ALA A 66 10.47 7.76 0.85
C ALA A 66 11.47 8.40 1.82
N PRO A 67 11.29 9.67 2.20
CA PRO A 67 11.94 10.21 3.38
C PRO A 67 11.26 9.66 4.63
N VAL A 68 11.95 8.80 5.39
CA VAL A 68 11.44 8.19 6.61
C VAL A 68 12.20 8.73 7.83
N ASP A 69 11.49 9.12 8.87
CA ASP A 69 12.08 9.62 10.12
C ASP A 69 12.98 8.57 10.78
N GLN A 70 14.07 9.03 11.39
CA GLN A 70 15.07 8.17 12.00
C GLN A 70 14.48 7.25 13.08
N GLU A 71 13.56 7.76 13.90
CA GLU A 71 12.88 6.97 14.92
C GLU A 71 12.13 5.77 14.32
N VAL A 72 11.40 5.97 13.22
CA VAL A 72 10.68 4.90 12.52
C VAL A 72 11.65 3.87 11.94
N ARG A 73 12.74 4.36 11.32
CA ARG A 73 13.81 3.47 10.80
C ARG A 73 14.39 2.60 11.89
N ASP A 74 14.72 3.17 13.03
CA ASP A 74 15.36 2.45 14.17
C ASP A 74 14.42 1.40 14.75
N ILE A 75 13.15 1.73 14.95
CA ILE A 75 12.14 0.79 15.45
C ILE A 75 11.97 -0.38 14.47
N CYS A 76 11.80 -0.11 13.20
CA CYS A 76 11.59 -1.16 12.19
C CYS A 76 12.84 -2.02 12.01
N ALA A 77 14.04 -1.43 11.94
CA ALA A 77 15.28 -2.16 11.82
C ALA A 77 15.54 -3.07 13.06
N SER A 78 15.24 -2.58 14.27
CA SER A 78 15.37 -3.38 15.48
C SER A 78 14.41 -4.57 15.50
N SER A 79 13.23 -4.44 14.90
CA SER A 79 12.23 -5.49 14.83
C SER A 79 12.65 -6.65 13.91
N MET A 80 13.54 -6.42 12.94
CA MET A 80 14.07 -7.49 12.07
C MET A 80 14.82 -8.58 12.84
N ARG A 81 15.39 -8.28 14.01
CA ARG A 81 16.06 -9.26 14.87
C ARG A 81 15.15 -10.41 15.32
N ILE A 82 13.84 -10.19 15.35
CA ILE A 82 12.87 -11.23 15.68
C ILE A 82 12.90 -12.32 14.60
N PHE A 83 12.92 -11.90 13.34
CA PHE A 83 12.98 -12.84 12.21
C PHE A 83 14.34 -13.54 12.12
N GLU A 84 15.45 -12.83 12.37
CA GLU A 84 16.79 -13.44 12.46
C GLU A 84 16.84 -14.51 13.56
N SER A 85 16.25 -14.21 14.73
CA SER A 85 16.16 -15.19 15.83
C SER A 85 15.29 -16.41 15.49
N ALA A 86 14.35 -16.27 14.56
CA ALA A 86 13.53 -17.35 14.01
C ALA A 86 14.22 -18.11 12.87
N GLY A 87 15.43 -17.70 12.45
CA GLY A 87 16.24 -18.37 11.43
C GLY A 87 16.14 -17.76 10.03
N SER A 88 15.47 -16.60 9.87
CA SER A 88 15.41 -15.90 8.59
C SER A 88 16.74 -15.21 8.26
N VAL A 89 17.06 -15.15 6.97
CA VAL A 89 18.16 -14.34 6.43
C VAL A 89 17.58 -12.99 5.98
N ILE A 90 18.06 -11.90 6.58
CA ILE A 90 17.66 -10.54 6.23
C ILE A 90 18.72 -9.94 5.30
N SER A 91 18.28 -9.34 4.21
CA SER A 91 19.14 -8.59 3.27
C SER A 91 18.53 -7.23 2.98
N GLU A 92 19.37 -6.21 2.85
CA GLU A 92 18.90 -4.91 2.36
C GLU A 92 18.55 -5.05 0.88
N ALA A 93 17.25 -5.03 0.59
CA ALA A 93 16.72 -5.20 -0.77
C ALA A 93 15.27 -4.78 -0.86
N HIS A 94 14.90 -4.22 -2.00
CA HIS A 94 13.52 -3.91 -2.40
C HIS A 94 13.40 -3.97 -3.94
N PRO A 95 12.18 -4.13 -4.50
CA PRO A 95 11.98 -3.95 -5.94
C PRO A 95 12.13 -2.47 -6.31
N ASP A 96 12.41 -2.17 -7.56
CA ASP A 96 12.39 -0.80 -8.05
C ASP A 96 10.95 -0.27 -8.11
N LEU A 97 10.66 0.72 -7.26
CA LEU A 97 9.37 1.40 -7.10
C LEU A 97 9.46 2.90 -7.40
N SER A 98 10.51 3.34 -8.11
CA SER A 98 10.84 4.76 -8.33
C SER A 98 9.74 5.56 -9.01
N ASP A 99 8.88 4.92 -9.79
CA ASP A 99 7.75 5.50 -10.52
C ASP A 99 6.41 5.42 -9.75
N ALA A 100 6.42 4.92 -8.52
CA ALA A 100 5.20 4.65 -7.73
C ALA A 100 4.34 5.90 -7.48
N GLU A 101 4.95 7.05 -7.17
CA GLU A 101 4.21 8.25 -6.83
C GLU A 101 3.43 8.80 -8.04
N ASP A 102 4.06 8.91 -9.19
CA ASP A 102 3.43 9.42 -10.41
C ASP A 102 2.30 8.49 -10.87
N ILE A 103 2.55 7.19 -10.86
CA ILE A 103 1.55 6.17 -11.21
C ILE A 103 0.35 6.26 -10.26
N PHE A 104 0.61 6.25 -8.94
CA PHE A 104 -0.47 6.26 -7.96
C PHE A 104 -1.28 7.55 -8.02
N GLN A 105 -0.65 8.71 -8.10
CA GLN A 105 -1.35 9.99 -8.15
C GLN A 105 -2.21 10.12 -9.40
N THR A 106 -1.75 9.64 -10.55
CA THR A 106 -2.52 9.64 -11.80
C THR A 106 -3.73 8.72 -11.71
N LEU A 107 -3.53 7.45 -11.36
CA LEU A 107 -4.61 6.47 -11.28
C LEU A 107 -5.64 6.82 -10.17
N ARG A 108 -5.15 7.32 -9.02
CA ARG A 108 -6.02 7.82 -7.95
C ARG A 108 -6.86 8.99 -8.40
N ALA A 109 -6.28 9.98 -9.06
CA ALA A 109 -7.00 11.15 -9.54
C ALA A 109 -8.08 10.76 -10.56
N ALA A 110 -7.77 9.89 -11.52
CA ALA A 110 -8.75 9.35 -12.47
C ALA A 110 -9.91 8.64 -11.75
N GLN A 111 -9.62 7.82 -10.74
CA GLN A 111 -10.64 7.14 -9.94
C GLN A 111 -11.49 8.12 -9.14
N PHE A 112 -10.90 9.18 -8.57
CA PHE A 112 -11.64 10.22 -7.85
C PHE A 112 -12.57 10.99 -8.78
N ALA A 113 -12.13 11.37 -9.98
CA ALA A 113 -12.97 12.01 -10.99
C ALA A 113 -14.16 11.12 -11.36
N ALA A 114 -13.92 9.84 -11.65
CA ALA A 114 -14.96 8.89 -12.01
C ALA A 114 -15.98 8.67 -10.88
N SER A 115 -15.52 8.60 -9.62
CA SER A 115 -16.38 8.25 -8.47
C SER A 115 -17.09 9.45 -7.86
N TYR A 116 -16.45 10.64 -7.85
CA TYR A 116 -16.90 11.77 -7.04
C TYR A 116 -17.23 13.04 -7.82
N LYS A 117 -17.06 13.08 -9.15
CA LYS A 117 -17.43 14.24 -9.97
C LYS A 117 -18.85 14.74 -9.68
N LYS A 118 -19.81 13.82 -9.54
CA LYS A 118 -21.20 14.18 -9.22
C LYS A 118 -21.35 14.93 -7.89
N HIS A 119 -20.53 14.60 -6.90
CA HIS A 119 -20.51 15.32 -5.62
C HIS A 119 -19.84 16.69 -5.78
N LEU A 120 -18.80 16.81 -6.60
CA LEU A 120 -18.20 18.09 -6.93
C LEU A 120 -19.21 19.03 -7.58
N ASP A 121 -20.02 18.52 -8.53
CA ASP A 121 -21.01 19.32 -9.26
C ASP A 121 -22.18 19.78 -8.38
N ASN A 122 -22.59 18.99 -7.39
CA ASN A 122 -23.83 19.22 -6.64
C ASN A 122 -23.63 19.65 -5.16
N ASN A 123 -22.45 19.38 -4.58
CA ASN A 123 -22.21 19.53 -3.13
C ASN A 123 -20.76 19.97 -2.84
N ARG A 124 -20.19 20.81 -3.70
CA ARG A 124 -18.79 21.24 -3.60
C ARG A 124 -18.41 21.76 -2.22
N GLU A 125 -19.32 22.51 -1.60
CA GLU A 125 -19.10 23.15 -0.30
C GLU A 125 -19.01 22.14 0.87
N LEU A 126 -19.45 20.89 0.66
CA LEU A 126 -19.36 19.82 1.65
C LEU A 126 -18.08 18.97 1.49
N LEU A 127 -17.33 19.19 0.42
CA LEU A 127 -16.12 18.44 0.15
C LEU A 127 -14.89 19.10 0.78
N LYS A 128 -13.99 18.25 1.29
CA LYS A 128 -12.67 18.73 1.75
C LYS A 128 -11.85 19.23 0.56
N PRO A 129 -11.00 20.26 0.74
CA PRO A 129 -10.16 20.80 -0.33
C PRO A 129 -9.34 19.72 -1.06
N GLU A 130 -8.81 18.74 -0.33
CA GLU A 130 -8.01 17.66 -0.90
C GLU A 130 -8.83 16.73 -1.80
N VAL A 131 -10.10 16.51 -1.47
CA VAL A 131 -11.03 15.73 -2.33
C VAL A 131 -11.31 16.50 -3.62
N ILE A 132 -11.59 17.79 -3.50
CA ILE A 132 -11.80 18.68 -4.66
C ILE A 132 -10.57 18.65 -5.56
N TRP A 133 -9.38 18.85 -4.98
CA TRP A 133 -8.11 18.83 -5.73
C TRP A 133 -7.90 17.51 -6.49
N ASN A 134 -8.17 16.35 -5.87
CA ASN A 134 -8.05 15.05 -6.56
C ASN A 134 -9.04 14.91 -7.72
N ILE A 135 -10.28 15.34 -7.52
CA ILE A 135 -11.30 15.26 -8.58
C ILE A 135 -10.89 16.15 -9.76
N GLU A 136 -10.51 17.40 -9.50
CA GLU A 136 -10.10 18.36 -10.52
C GLU A 136 -8.86 17.87 -11.28
N LYS A 137 -7.81 17.40 -10.55
CA LYS A 137 -6.65 16.76 -11.17
C LYS A 137 -7.06 15.62 -12.10
N GLY A 138 -7.99 14.77 -11.67
CA GLY A 138 -8.45 13.63 -12.48
C GLY A 138 -9.27 14.03 -13.70
N LEU A 139 -9.99 15.15 -13.66
CA LEU A 139 -10.73 15.69 -14.81
C LEU A 139 -9.82 16.31 -15.88
N ASP A 140 -8.63 16.75 -15.49
CA ASP A 140 -7.65 17.36 -16.40
C ASP A 140 -6.75 16.30 -17.08
N LEU A 141 -6.77 15.03 -16.61
CA LEU A 141 -5.97 13.96 -17.21
C LEU A 141 -6.43 13.60 -18.61
N SER A 142 -5.46 13.40 -19.50
CA SER A 142 -5.68 12.79 -20.80
C SER A 142 -5.79 11.27 -20.70
N ALA A 143 -6.38 10.65 -21.71
CA ALA A 143 -6.41 9.20 -21.84
C ALA A 143 -4.99 8.60 -21.99
N GLU A 144 -4.05 9.34 -22.58
CA GLU A 144 -2.65 8.95 -22.73
C GLU A 144 -1.98 8.82 -21.36
N GLU A 145 -2.06 9.83 -20.50
CA GLU A 145 -1.50 9.82 -19.16
C GLU A 145 -2.05 8.66 -18.31
N ILE A 146 -3.34 8.38 -18.38
CA ILE A 146 -3.96 7.26 -17.66
C ILE A 146 -3.42 5.93 -18.18
N ASN A 147 -3.31 5.75 -19.50
CA ASN A 147 -2.79 4.53 -20.09
C ASN A 147 -1.30 4.32 -19.77
N GLU A 148 -0.48 5.38 -19.80
CA GLU A 148 0.93 5.31 -19.39
C GLU A 148 1.08 4.90 -17.92
N ALA A 149 0.25 5.44 -17.04
CA ALA A 149 0.25 5.03 -15.63
C ALA A 149 -0.14 3.56 -15.43
N GLU A 150 -1.13 3.04 -16.19
CA GLU A 150 -1.48 1.60 -16.14
C GLU A 150 -0.36 0.72 -16.69
N LEU A 151 0.32 1.11 -17.77
CA LEU A 151 1.48 0.40 -18.30
C LEU A 151 2.64 0.40 -17.28
N GLY A 152 2.91 1.55 -16.67
CA GLY A 152 3.91 1.70 -15.62
C GLY A 152 3.61 0.80 -14.42
N ARG A 153 2.35 0.74 -13.99
CA ARG A 153 1.90 -0.17 -12.92
C ARG A 153 2.15 -1.64 -13.30
N GLY A 154 1.86 -2.03 -14.54
CA GLY A 154 2.16 -3.38 -15.03
C GLY A 154 3.65 -3.70 -14.98
N ALA A 155 4.51 -2.77 -15.41
CA ALA A 155 5.96 -2.92 -15.34
C ALA A 155 6.47 -3.03 -13.90
N MET A 156 5.94 -2.21 -12.97
CA MET A 156 6.25 -2.28 -11.54
C MET A 156 5.88 -3.65 -10.95
N TYR A 157 4.72 -4.18 -11.29
CA TYR A 157 4.30 -5.51 -10.86
C TYR A 157 5.31 -6.59 -11.31
N LEU A 158 5.79 -6.53 -12.56
CA LEU A 158 6.78 -7.48 -13.05
C LEU A 158 8.12 -7.37 -12.30
N ARG A 159 8.59 -6.15 -11.98
CA ARG A 159 9.79 -5.94 -11.13
C ARG A 159 9.59 -6.53 -9.73
N THR A 160 8.38 -6.39 -9.18
CA THR A 160 8.03 -6.97 -7.88
C THR A 160 8.02 -8.50 -7.91
N LEU A 161 7.50 -9.11 -8.99
CA LEU A 161 7.59 -10.56 -9.17
C LEU A 161 9.04 -11.06 -9.28
N ASP A 162 9.91 -10.30 -9.95
CA ASP A 162 11.35 -10.64 -10.03
C ASP A 162 12.03 -10.59 -8.67
N PHE A 163 11.68 -9.61 -7.82
CA PHE A 163 12.13 -9.55 -6.44
C PHE A 163 11.71 -10.81 -5.66
N PHE A 164 10.45 -11.23 -5.74
CA PHE A 164 9.94 -12.41 -5.04
C PHE A 164 10.45 -13.77 -5.57
N LYS A 165 11.23 -13.80 -6.65
CA LYS A 165 12.00 -15.00 -7.02
C LYS A 165 13.19 -15.27 -6.06
N GLN A 166 13.63 -14.26 -5.31
CA GLN A 166 14.79 -14.31 -4.44
C GLN A 166 14.42 -14.21 -2.95
N TYR A 167 13.28 -13.57 -2.63
CA TYR A 167 12.82 -13.27 -1.28
C TYR A 167 11.41 -13.82 -1.06
N ASP A 168 11.14 -14.30 0.15
CA ASP A 168 9.81 -14.75 0.55
C ASP A 168 8.91 -13.59 0.97
N LEU A 169 9.53 -12.55 1.57
CA LEU A 169 8.84 -11.34 2.04
C LEU A 169 9.64 -10.09 1.70
N LEU A 170 8.92 -8.98 1.54
CA LEU A 170 9.44 -7.62 1.63
C LEU A 170 8.97 -7.03 2.97
N ALA A 171 9.90 -6.57 3.78
CA ALA A 171 9.63 -5.86 5.02
C ALA A 171 10.07 -4.40 4.93
N CYS A 172 9.22 -3.49 5.36
CA CYS A 172 9.50 -2.05 5.37
C CYS A 172 8.62 -1.34 6.41
N PRO A 173 8.92 -0.10 6.80
CA PRO A 173 7.99 0.73 7.58
C PRO A 173 6.65 0.89 6.86
N ALA A 174 5.56 0.90 7.60
CA ALA A 174 4.23 1.18 7.05
C ALA A 174 3.95 2.68 6.89
N VAL A 175 4.70 3.53 7.61
CA VAL A 175 4.54 4.99 7.67
C VAL A 175 5.89 5.68 7.70
N VAL A 176 5.93 6.97 7.33
CA VAL A 176 7.17 7.75 7.25
C VAL A 176 7.51 8.48 8.56
N VAL A 177 6.53 8.69 9.45
CA VAL A 177 6.66 9.40 10.72
C VAL A 177 5.99 8.63 11.86
N PRO A 178 6.38 8.88 13.14
CA PRO A 178 5.62 8.44 14.30
C PRO A 178 4.20 9.07 14.32
N PRO A 179 3.31 8.65 15.24
CA PRO A 179 2.02 9.29 15.44
C PRO A 179 2.18 10.80 15.67
N PHE A 180 1.42 11.61 14.94
CA PHE A 180 1.43 13.07 15.01
C PHE A 180 0.13 13.62 15.61
N ASP A 181 0.08 14.93 15.88
CA ASP A 181 -1.06 15.59 16.52
C ASP A 181 -2.35 15.40 15.72
N VAL A 182 -3.46 15.09 16.41
CA VAL A 182 -4.77 14.86 15.80
C VAL A 182 -5.33 16.08 15.07
N ASP A 183 -4.93 17.28 15.47
CA ASP A 183 -5.33 18.54 14.81
C ASP A 183 -4.51 18.82 13.53
N GLN A 184 -3.41 18.11 13.32
CA GLN A 184 -2.63 18.16 12.08
C GLN A 184 -3.34 17.32 11.00
N ARG A 185 -3.74 17.96 9.91
CA ARG A 185 -4.55 17.31 8.86
C ARG A 185 -3.79 16.23 8.08
N TYR A 186 -2.50 16.44 7.85
CA TYR A 186 -1.60 15.51 7.17
C TYR A 186 -0.14 15.89 7.43
N VAL A 187 0.76 14.97 7.17
CA VAL A 187 2.21 15.19 7.34
C VAL A 187 2.73 16.02 6.18
N THR A 188 3.47 17.06 6.49
CA THR A 188 4.06 17.98 5.50
C THR A 188 5.55 17.78 5.28
N GLU A 189 6.21 17.07 6.20
CA GLU A 189 7.63 16.74 6.10
C GLU A 189 7.97 15.47 6.87
N ALA A 190 8.99 14.73 6.43
CA ALA A 190 9.60 13.61 7.12
C ALA A 190 11.05 13.46 6.68
N GLY A 191 11.92 12.91 7.54
CA GLY A 191 13.32 12.65 7.20
C GLY A 191 14.08 13.89 6.71
N GLY A 192 13.65 15.10 7.08
CA GLY A 192 14.22 16.37 6.63
C GLY A 192 13.83 16.81 5.22
N GLN A 193 12.82 16.21 4.62
CA GLN A 193 12.27 16.56 3.31
C GLN A 193 10.79 16.94 3.41
N THR A 194 10.36 17.93 2.62
CA THR A 194 8.97 18.37 2.53
C THR A 194 8.22 17.61 1.45
N PHE A 195 6.93 17.43 1.64
CA PHE A 195 6.04 16.78 0.68
C PHE A 195 5.28 17.80 -0.16
N ASP A 196 5.24 17.59 -1.47
CA ASP A 196 4.58 18.48 -2.44
C ASP A 196 3.06 18.42 -2.35
N THR A 197 2.52 17.25 -1.96
CA THR A 197 1.08 17.03 -1.86
C THR A 197 0.69 16.35 -0.54
N TYR A 198 -0.58 16.47 -0.17
CA TYR A 198 -1.12 15.77 0.99
C TYR A 198 -1.12 14.23 0.84
N VAL A 199 -0.83 13.70 -0.33
CA VAL A 199 -0.77 12.26 -0.61
C VAL A 199 0.66 11.73 -0.48
N SER A 200 1.67 12.54 -0.79
CA SER A 200 3.07 12.10 -0.92
C SER A 200 3.63 11.44 0.35
N TRP A 201 3.20 11.87 1.56
CA TRP A 201 3.64 11.23 2.80
C TRP A 201 3.16 9.77 2.97
N LEU A 202 2.15 9.33 2.17
CA LEU A 202 1.61 7.97 2.17
C LEU A 202 2.38 7.02 1.24
N VAL A 203 3.52 7.45 0.71
CA VAL A 203 4.27 6.72 -0.33
C VAL A 203 4.60 5.29 0.05
N MET A 204 4.96 5.01 1.30
CA MET A 204 5.22 3.64 1.77
C MET A 204 4.01 2.72 1.60
N SER A 205 2.80 3.22 1.85
CA SER A 205 1.57 2.44 1.72
C SER A 205 1.12 2.30 0.27
N PHE A 206 1.07 3.41 -0.49
CA PHE A 206 0.51 3.34 -1.83
C PHE A 206 1.45 2.66 -2.85
N ALA A 207 2.77 2.74 -2.66
CA ALA A 207 3.70 2.02 -3.51
C ALA A 207 3.46 0.50 -3.43
N LEU A 208 3.22 -0.03 -2.22
CA LEU A 208 2.87 -1.44 -2.05
C LEU A 208 1.46 -1.77 -2.58
N THR A 209 0.50 -0.86 -2.45
CA THR A 209 -0.85 -1.03 -3.02
C THR A 209 -0.80 -1.23 -4.54
N LEU A 210 0.08 -0.52 -5.25
CA LEU A 210 0.25 -0.65 -6.70
C LEU A 210 0.72 -2.05 -7.12
N THR A 211 1.46 -2.75 -6.26
CA THR A 211 1.97 -4.10 -6.55
C THR A 211 0.90 -5.19 -6.50
N ALA A 212 -0.29 -4.90 -5.98
CA ALA A 212 -1.37 -5.87 -5.73
C ALA A 212 -0.95 -7.09 -4.87
N CYS A 213 0.17 -7.01 -4.15
CA CYS A 213 0.62 -8.05 -3.24
C CYS A 213 -0.13 -7.99 -1.90
N PRO A 214 -0.37 -9.13 -1.23
CA PRO A 214 -0.88 -9.16 0.13
C PRO A 214 0.06 -8.38 1.07
N SER A 215 -0.51 -7.58 1.97
CA SER A 215 0.24 -6.79 2.95
C SER A 215 -0.39 -6.87 4.32
N ILE A 216 0.43 -6.88 5.37
CA ILE A 216 0.02 -6.87 6.78
C ILE A 216 0.91 -5.92 7.57
N SER A 217 0.34 -5.20 8.57
CA SER A 217 1.08 -4.34 9.49
C SER A 217 0.62 -4.57 10.93
#